data_7f6085ee9e62fe20969664f67afa1ff8
#
_entry.id   7f6085ee9e62fe20969664f67afa1ff8
#
_cell.length_a   1.000
_cell.length_b   1.000
_cell.length_c   1.000
_cell.angle_alpha   90.00
_cell.angle_beta   90.00
_cell.angle_gamma   90.00
#
_symmetry.space_group_name_H-M   'P 1'
#
loop_
_entity.id
_entity.type
_entity.pdbx_description
1 polymer ?
#
loop_
_entity_poly.entity_id
_entity_poly.type
_entity_poly.pdbx_seq_one_letter_code
_entity_poly.pdbx_strand_id
1 'polypeptide(L)' 'MSQTMNNTPLPYRTVARILRRNGFRPIPKSGSSHEKWVRVDGEHLVVRMNGMNRMIWRRLVKEHKLICVDGTDYRK' A
#
# COMPACT_ATOMS: atom_id res chain seq x y z
N MET A 1 -21.10 13.44 -9.73
CA MET A 1 -20.71 13.30 -9.42
C MET A 1 -19.98 12.68 -9.08
N SER A 2 -19.89 12.46 -8.81
CA SER A 2 -19.38 11.79 -8.45
C SER A 2 -18.12 11.46 -8.17
N GLN A 3 -17.29 11.70 -8.21
CA GLN A 3 -16.07 11.45 -7.91
C GLN A 3 -15.72 11.37 -6.54
N THR A 4 -16.56 11.59 -5.68
CA THR A 4 -16.35 11.49 -4.28
C THR A 4 -15.98 10.10 -3.86
N MET A 5 -16.38 9.13 -4.64
CA MET A 5 -16.04 7.79 -4.29
C MET A 5 -14.57 7.52 -4.30
N ASN A 6 -13.79 8.42 -4.86
CA ASN A 6 -12.37 8.22 -4.86
C ASN A 6 -11.73 8.49 -3.53
N ASN A 7 -12.49 8.94 -2.54
CA ASN A 7 -11.96 9.15 -1.22
C ASN A 7 -12.00 7.90 -0.36
N THR A 8 -12.55 6.83 -0.88
CA THR A 8 -12.62 5.58 -0.13
C THR A 8 -11.23 5.01 0.03
N PRO A 9 -10.80 4.67 1.24
CA PRO A 9 -9.47 4.11 1.43
C PRO A 9 -9.34 2.77 0.74
N LEU A 10 -8.12 2.44 0.33
CA LEU A 10 -7.85 1.14 -0.22
C LEU A 10 -7.87 0.11 0.89
N PRO A 11 -8.53 -1.03 0.71
CA PRO A 11 -8.54 -2.06 1.73
C PRO A 11 -7.14 -2.59 1.99
N TYR A 12 -6.88 -2.96 3.24
CA TYR A 12 -5.60 -3.52 3.59
C TYR A 12 -5.27 -4.74 2.72
N ARG A 13 -6.25 -5.57 2.46
CA ARG A 13 -6.05 -6.77 1.67
C ARG A 13 -5.48 -6.46 0.29
N THR A 14 -5.97 -5.40 -0.34
CA THR A 14 -5.47 -5.00 -1.65
C THR A 14 -4.02 -4.52 -1.56
N VAL A 15 -3.74 -3.69 -0.56
CA VAL A 15 -2.39 -3.16 -0.37
C VAL A 15 -1.42 -4.29 -0.08
N ALA A 16 -1.80 -5.20 0.80
CA ALA A 16 -0.93 -6.32 1.16
C ALA A 16 -0.60 -7.19 -0.04
N ARG A 17 -1.60 -7.44 -0.89
CA ARG A 17 -1.37 -8.28 -2.06
C ARG A 17 -0.38 -7.63 -3.01
N ILE A 18 -0.50 -6.33 -3.21
CA ILE A 18 0.41 -5.61 -4.10
C ILE A 18 1.82 -5.61 -3.52
N LEU A 19 1.94 -5.37 -2.22
CA LEU A 19 3.24 -5.34 -1.58
C LEU A 19 3.94 -6.70 -1.67
N ARG A 20 3.18 -7.78 -1.46
CA ARG A 20 3.78 -9.11 -1.57
C ARG A 20 4.26 -9.39 -2.97
N ARG A 21 3.52 -8.94 -3.97
CA ARG A 21 3.93 -9.13 -5.35
C ARG A 21 5.19 -8.34 -5.70
N ASN A 22 5.46 -7.30 -4.93
CA ASN A 22 6.64 -6.49 -5.15
C ASN A 22 7.79 -6.89 -4.23
N GLY A 23 7.67 -8.03 -3.56
CA GLY A 23 8.76 -8.55 -2.77
C GLY A 23 8.82 -8.06 -1.35
N PHE A 24 7.81 -7.34 -0.90
CA PHE A 24 7.76 -6.86 0.47
C PHE A 24 7.15 -7.91 1.39
N ARG A 25 7.57 -7.92 2.63
CA ARG A 25 7.03 -8.80 3.65
C ARG A 25 6.68 -8.00 4.89
N PRO A 26 5.57 -8.33 5.55
CA PRO A 26 5.20 -7.60 6.75
C PRO A 26 6.04 -8.05 7.94
N ILE A 27 6.35 -7.09 8.80
CA ILE A 27 7.02 -7.39 10.06
C ILE A 27 5.94 -7.33 11.13
N PRO A 28 5.61 -8.46 11.74
CA PRO A 28 4.55 -8.47 12.75
C PRO A 28 4.86 -7.57 13.91
N LYS A 29 3.85 -6.87 14.39
CA LYS A 29 4.01 -6.00 15.53
C LYS A 29 2.67 -5.89 16.22
N SER A 30 2.60 -6.29 17.45
CA SER A 30 1.33 -6.27 18.16
C SER A 30 1.03 -4.89 18.71
N GLY A 31 -0.25 -4.60 18.82
CA GLY A 31 -0.69 -3.38 19.45
C GLY A 31 -0.64 -2.14 18.59
N SER A 32 -0.47 -2.29 17.28
CA SER A 32 -0.40 -1.14 16.40
C SER A 32 -1.28 -1.33 15.19
N SER A 33 -1.91 -0.26 14.74
CA SER A 33 -2.68 -0.28 13.52
C SER A 33 -1.83 0.04 12.30
N HIS A 34 -0.54 0.29 12.50
CA HIS A 34 0.40 0.51 11.41
C HIS A 34 1.30 -0.71 11.31
N GLU A 35 1.58 -1.13 10.09
CA GLU A 35 2.38 -2.32 9.86
C GLU A 35 3.55 -1.96 8.96
N LYS A 36 4.73 -2.39 9.35
CA LYS A 36 5.93 -2.12 8.58
C LYS A 36 6.17 -3.28 7.63
N TRP A 37 6.50 -2.95 6.39
CA TRP A 37 6.82 -3.94 5.38
C TRP A 37 8.23 -3.68 4.88
N VAL A 38 8.99 -4.73 4.64
CA VAL A 38 10.37 -4.60 4.17
C VAL A 38 10.60 -5.48 2.96
N ARG A 39 11.54 -5.06 2.15
CA ARG A 39 11.96 -5.81 0.97
C ARG A 39 13.41 -6.23 1.16
N VAL A 40 13.82 -7.23 0.43
CA VAL A 40 15.14 -7.83 0.62
C VAL A 40 16.26 -6.85 0.34
N ASP A 41 16.00 -5.83 -0.48
CA ASP A 41 17.03 -4.83 -0.78
C ASP A 41 17.11 -3.73 0.29
N GLY A 42 16.38 -3.86 1.38
CA GLY A 42 16.43 -2.88 2.44
C GLY A 42 15.36 -1.81 2.39
N GLU A 43 14.60 -1.74 1.29
CA GLU A 43 13.49 -0.80 1.22
C GLU A 43 12.45 -1.16 2.25
N HIS A 44 11.82 -0.16 2.82
CA HIS A 44 10.76 -0.40 3.78
C HIS A 44 9.70 0.70 3.69
N LEU A 45 8.50 0.37 4.11
CA LEU A 45 7.42 1.33 4.14
C LEU A 45 6.44 0.90 5.23
N VAL A 46 5.52 1.80 5.56
CA VAL A 46 4.54 1.54 6.62
C VAL A 46 3.16 1.73 6.02
N VAL A 47 2.25 0.81 6.31
CA VAL A 47 0.88 0.91 5.85
C VAL A 47 -0.06 0.83 7.04
N ARG A 48 -1.25 1.38 6.87
CA ARG A 48 -2.27 1.30 7.90
C ARG A 48 -3.12 0.07 7.65
N MET A 49 -3.37 -0.67 8.71
CA MET A 49 -4.07 -1.93 8.58
C MET A 49 -5.57 -1.77 8.40
N ASN A 50 -6.11 -0.59 8.72
CA ASN A 50 -7.53 -0.36 8.54
C ASN A 50 -7.86 0.39 7.26
N GLY A 51 -6.90 0.42 6.34
CA GLY A 51 -7.14 1.05 5.05
C GLY A 51 -6.10 2.11 4.76
N MET A 52 -5.77 2.26 3.50
CA MET A 52 -4.73 3.19 3.07
C MET A 52 -5.36 4.37 2.35
N ASN A 53 -4.98 5.58 2.74
CA ASN A 53 -5.38 6.77 2.01
C ASN A 53 -4.84 6.66 0.59
N ARG A 54 -5.68 6.95 -0.41
CA ARG A 54 -5.29 6.75 -1.80
C ARG A 54 -4.18 7.70 -2.24
N MET A 55 -4.14 8.90 -1.71
CA MET A 55 -3.07 9.83 -2.07
C MET A 55 -1.74 9.39 -1.49
N ILE A 56 -1.76 8.89 -0.27
CA ILE A 56 -0.55 8.38 0.36
C ILE A 56 -0.10 7.12 -0.37
N TRP A 57 -1.05 6.27 -0.74
CA TRP A 57 -0.71 5.05 -1.47
C TRP A 57 -0.08 5.37 -2.82
N ARG A 58 -0.63 6.36 -3.52
CA ARG A 58 -0.07 6.76 -4.80
C ARG A 58 1.37 7.23 -4.66
N ARG A 59 1.64 7.97 -3.59
CA ARG A 59 2.99 8.43 -3.33
C ARG A 59 3.93 7.24 -3.07
N LEU A 60 3.48 6.27 -2.31
CA LEU A 60 4.29 5.09 -2.03
C LEU A 60 4.57 4.30 -3.31
N VAL A 61 3.57 4.17 -4.16
CA VAL A 61 3.75 3.47 -5.43
C VAL A 61 4.86 4.14 -6.23
N LYS A 62 4.86 5.47 -6.23
CA LYS A 62 5.84 6.20 -6.99
C LYS A 62 7.21 6.13 -6.35
N GLU A 63 7.28 6.31 -5.04
CA GLU A 63 8.55 6.32 -4.33
C GLU A 63 9.25 4.98 -4.38
N HIS A 64 8.50 3.91 -4.25
CA HIS A 64 9.07 2.57 -4.21
C HIS A 64 8.92 1.84 -5.53
N LYS A 65 8.44 2.53 -6.56
CA LYS A 65 8.29 1.97 -7.90
C LYS A 65 7.53 0.66 -7.88
N LEU A 66 6.40 0.65 -7.22
CA LEU A 66 5.61 -0.55 -7.09
C LEU A 66 4.86 -0.84 -8.39
N ILE A 67 4.75 -2.12 -8.71
CA ILE A 67 4.00 -2.56 -9.87
C ILE A 67 2.64 -3.02 -9.41
N CYS A 68 1.61 -2.34 -9.88
CA CYS A 68 0.24 -2.62 -9.47
C CYS A 68 -0.52 -3.24 -10.64
N VAL A 69 -0.70 -4.54 -10.58
CA VAL A 69 -1.32 -5.25 -11.68
C VAL A 69 -2.80 -5.49 -11.46
N ASP A 70 -3.33 -5.00 -10.35
CA ASP A 70 -4.72 -5.27 -10.00
C ASP A 70 -5.66 -4.11 -10.32
N GLY A 71 -5.22 -3.19 -11.15
CA GLY A 71 -6.04 -2.04 -11.48
C GLY A 71 -5.93 -0.91 -10.47
N THR A 72 -5.03 -1.03 -9.51
CA THR A 72 -4.82 0.01 -8.50
C THR A 72 -3.60 0.85 -8.82
N ASP A 73 -3.19 0.84 -10.06
CA ASP A 73 -2.03 1.59 -10.49
C ASP A 73 -2.46 3.01 -10.79
N TYR A 74 -1.96 3.94 -10.02
CA TYR A 74 -2.34 5.33 -10.15
C TYR A 74 -1.33 6.17 -10.91
N ARG A 75 -0.41 5.52 -11.60
CA ARG A 75 0.62 6.25 -12.31
C ARG A 75 0.17 6.84 -13.62
N LYS A 76 -0.99 6.47 -14.06
CA LYS A 76 -1.44 7.01 -15.31
C LYS A 76 -1.87 8.42 -15.22
#